data_89b4879d7bc9ad9c76c05dc9f2567ac5
#
_entry.id   89b4879d7bc9ad9c76c05dc9f2567ac5
#
_cell.length_a   1.000
_cell.length_b   1.000
_cell.length_c   1.000
_cell.angle_alpha   90.00
_cell.angle_beta   90.00
_cell.angle_gamma   90.00
#
_symmetry.space_group_name_H-M   'P 1'
#
loop_
_entity.id
_entity.type
_entity.pdbx_description
1 polymer ?
#
loop_
_entity_poly.entity_id
_entity_poly.type
_entity_poly.pdbx_seq_one_letter_code
_entity_poly.pdbx_strand_id
1 'polypeptide(L)'
;MEAYQQHMTECGWARIVGLLRSGDLIREARLRGGLTQYELSERTGRDRAVIARWEQGAVSPSIETVVELVRACGFDLPLELVPYDPTGIERLERNALLSPERRVQRFLQAQGKTTREA
;
A
#
# COMPACT_ATOMS: atom_id res chain seq x y z
N MET A 1 -2.57 -10.25 -21.62
CA MET A 1 -1.87 -9.41 -20.65
C MET A 1 -2.33 -7.96 -20.71
N GLU A 2 -2.41 -7.37 -21.90
CA GLU A 2 -2.93 -6.00 -22.05
C GLU A 2 -4.39 -5.88 -21.63
N ALA A 3 -5.24 -6.85 -22.01
CA ALA A 3 -6.64 -6.89 -21.61
C ALA A 3 -6.83 -6.99 -20.10
N TYR A 4 -5.93 -7.72 -19.43
CA TYR A 4 -5.95 -7.85 -17.98
C TYR A 4 -5.59 -6.53 -17.29
N GLN A 5 -4.58 -5.83 -17.79
CA GLN A 5 -4.19 -4.52 -17.28
C GLN A 5 -5.26 -3.47 -17.52
N GLN A 6 -5.89 -3.47 -18.70
CA GLN A 6 -6.99 -2.55 -18.99
C GLN A 6 -8.19 -2.81 -18.08
N HIS A 7 -8.53 -4.08 -17.86
CA HIS A 7 -9.61 -4.45 -16.96
C HIS A 7 -9.35 -3.98 -15.53
N MET A 8 -8.12 -4.11 -15.06
CA MET A 8 -7.70 -3.61 -13.75
C MET A 8 -7.85 -2.09 -13.64
N THR A 9 -7.50 -1.37 -14.72
CA THR A 9 -7.59 0.09 -14.76
C THR A 9 -9.05 0.55 -14.78
N GLU A 10 -9.90 -0.13 -15.56
CA GLU A 10 -11.31 0.23 -15.70
C GLU A 10 -12.13 -0.02 -14.43
N CYS A 11 -11.82 -1.08 -13.69
CA CYS A 11 -12.57 -1.45 -12.48
C CYS A 11 -12.16 -0.67 -11.22
N GLY A 12 -11.16 0.20 -11.32
CA GLY A 12 -10.71 1.00 -10.17
C GLY A 12 -9.90 0.22 -9.13
N TRP A 13 -9.93 -1.10 -9.15
CA TRP A 13 -9.17 -1.92 -8.21
C TRP A 13 -7.66 -1.90 -8.51
N ALA A 14 -7.29 -1.40 -9.68
CA ALA A 14 -5.89 -1.16 -9.99
C ALA A 14 -5.21 -0.23 -8.98
N ARG A 15 -5.95 0.70 -8.40
CA ARG A 15 -5.44 1.55 -7.32
C ARG A 15 -5.11 0.74 -6.08
N ILE A 16 -5.97 -0.22 -5.74
CA ILE A 16 -5.78 -1.08 -4.58
C ILE A 16 -4.63 -2.04 -4.84
N VAL A 17 -4.56 -2.64 -6.02
CA VAL A 17 -3.49 -3.54 -6.42
C VAL A 17 -2.17 -2.78 -6.60
N GLY A 18 -2.21 -1.55 -7.11
CA GLY A 18 -1.04 -0.68 -7.21
C GLY A 18 -0.39 -0.43 -5.85
N LEU A 19 -1.21 -0.25 -4.80
CA LEU A 19 -0.71 -0.08 -3.44
C LEU A 19 -0.08 -1.34 -2.85
N LEU A 20 -0.26 -2.50 -3.50
CA LEU A 20 0.38 -3.74 -3.07
C LEU A 20 1.81 -3.90 -3.61
N ARG A 21 2.21 -3.07 -4.56
CA ARG A 21 3.58 -3.07 -5.06
C ARG A 21 4.50 -2.38 -4.05
N SER A 22 5.61 -3.02 -3.77
CA SER A 22 6.60 -2.49 -2.82
C SER A 22 7.09 -1.08 -3.21
N GLY A 23 7.35 -0.87 -4.49
CA GLY A 23 7.82 0.43 -4.98
C GLY A 23 6.79 1.53 -4.87
N ASP A 24 5.51 1.20 -5.06
CA ASP A 24 4.42 2.16 -4.93
C ASP A 24 4.24 2.62 -3.48
N LEU A 25 4.45 1.73 -2.52
CA LEU A 25 4.42 2.07 -1.10
C LEU A 25 5.53 3.05 -0.73
N ILE A 26 6.72 2.83 -1.26
CA ILE A 26 7.86 3.73 -1.05
C ILE A 26 7.54 5.11 -1.62
N ARG A 27 7.05 5.15 -2.85
CA ARG A 27 6.71 6.40 -3.52
C ARG A 27 5.62 7.15 -2.78
N GLU A 28 4.57 6.47 -2.37
CA GLU A 28 3.45 7.05 -1.64
C GLU A 28 3.91 7.65 -0.31
N ALA A 29 4.70 6.91 0.45
CA ALA A 29 5.25 7.41 1.71
C ALA A 29 6.16 8.61 1.50
N ARG A 30 6.99 8.57 0.47
CA ARG A 30 7.89 9.68 0.13
C ARG A 30 7.11 10.94 -0.22
N LEU A 31 6.11 10.82 -1.08
CA LEU A 31 5.30 11.97 -1.51
C LEU A 31 4.50 12.55 -0.35
N ARG A 32 3.91 11.71 0.49
CA ARG A 32 3.20 12.17 1.69
C ARG A 32 4.11 12.85 2.70
N GLY A 33 5.35 12.39 2.80
CA GLY A 33 6.36 13.00 3.65
C GLY A 33 6.97 14.27 3.07
N GLY A 34 6.61 14.64 1.84
CA GLY A 34 7.14 15.82 1.19
C GLY A 34 8.61 15.71 0.81
N LEU A 35 9.12 14.50 0.60
CA LEU A 35 10.53 14.26 0.31
C LEU A 35 10.77 14.02 -1.17
N THR A 36 11.92 14.46 -1.65
CA THR A 36 12.44 14.09 -2.95
C THR A 36 13.13 12.73 -2.85
N GLN A 37 13.38 12.08 -3.99
CA GLN A 37 14.17 10.84 -4.02
C GLN A 37 15.57 11.06 -3.44
N TYR A 38 16.16 12.22 -3.72
CA TYR A 38 17.46 12.59 -3.18
C TYR A 38 17.45 12.71 -1.67
N GLU A 39 16.44 13.38 -1.10
CA GLU A 39 16.31 13.53 0.35
C GLU A 39 16.11 12.17 1.03
N LEU A 40 15.31 11.30 0.44
CA LEU A 40 15.13 9.94 0.95
C LEU A 40 16.43 9.14 0.88
N SER A 41 17.17 9.29 -0.20
CA SER A 41 18.49 8.67 -0.39
C SER A 41 19.44 9.09 0.74
N GLU A 42 19.48 10.39 1.07
CA GLU A 42 20.33 10.89 2.15
C GLU A 42 19.92 10.34 3.52
N ARG A 43 18.63 10.25 3.80
CA ARG A 43 18.13 9.73 5.09
C ARG A 43 18.41 8.25 5.30
N THR A 44 18.42 7.47 4.24
CA THR A 44 18.54 6.01 4.32
C THR A 44 19.93 5.49 3.98
N GLY A 45 20.77 6.32 3.37
CA GLY A 45 22.07 5.89 2.85
C GLY A 45 21.96 5.02 1.59
N ARG A 46 20.76 4.93 0.99
CA ARG A 46 20.52 4.19 -0.24
C ARG A 46 20.77 5.06 -1.46
N ASP A 47 21.26 4.45 -2.54
CA ASP A 47 21.49 5.16 -3.79
C ASP A 47 20.15 5.64 -4.38
N ARG A 48 20.12 6.91 -4.79
CA ARG A 48 18.94 7.50 -5.43
C ARG A 48 18.48 6.74 -6.66
N ALA A 49 19.43 6.27 -7.48
CA ALA A 49 19.11 5.49 -8.67
C ALA A 49 18.42 4.17 -8.34
N VAL A 50 18.81 3.54 -7.23
CA VAL A 50 18.17 2.31 -6.75
C VAL A 50 16.75 2.60 -6.28
N ILE A 51 16.54 3.67 -5.52
CA ILE A 51 15.21 4.10 -5.08
C ILE A 51 14.32 4.36 -6.30
N ALA A 52 14.82 5.04 -7.30
CA ALA A 52 14.09 5.32 -8.54
C ALA A 52 13.66 4.02 -9.25
N ARG A 53 14.51 3.02 -9.31
CA ARG A 53 14.19 1.71 -9.90
C ARG A 53 13.09 0.99 -9.12
N TRP A 54 13.15 1.06 -7.79
CA TRP A 54 12.11 0.48 -6.95
C TRP A 54 10.77 1.15 -7.18
N GLU A 55 10.73 2.46 -7.23
CA GLU A 55 9.50 3.23 -7.47
C GLU A 55 8.93 2.98 -8.86
N GLN A 56 9.77 2.74 -9.84
CA GLN A 56 9.34 2.43 -11.20
C GLN A 56 8.87 0.98 -11.38
N GLY A 57 9.14 0.12 -10.40
CA GLY A 57 8.78 -1.28 -10.46
C GLY A 57 9.75 -2.15 -11.27
N ALA A 58 10.92 -1.61 -11.66
CA ALA A 58 11.93 -2.37 -12.40
C ALA A 58 12.55 -3.48 -11.55
N VAL A 59 12.70 -3.22 -10.24
CA VAL A 59 13.20 -4.17 -9.25
C VAL A 59 12.31 -4.08 -8.02
N SER A 60 12.00 -5.20 -7.39
CA SER A 60 11.22 -5.22 -6.15
C SER A 60 12.15 -5.22 -4.94
N PRO A 61 12.01 -4.26 -4.01
CA PRO A 61 12.77 -4.27 -2.78
C PRO A 61 12.24 -5.34 -1.83
N SER A 62 13.06 -5.75 -0.85
CA SER A 62 12.62 -6.66 0.21
C SER A 62 11.63 -5.95 1.14
N ILE A 63 10.84 -6.73 1.90
CA ILE A 63 9.90 -6.18 2.88
C ILE A 63 10.64 -5.32 3.89
N GLU A 64 11.79 -5.77 4.37
CA GLU A 64 12.61 -5.05 5.33
C GLU A 64 13.04 -3.69 4.79
N THR A 65 13.42 -3.65 3.53
CA THR A 65 13.80 -2.41 2.86
C THR A 65 12.61 -1.45 2.74
N VAL A 66 11.44 -1.97 2.37
CA VAL A 66 10.22 -1.16 2.27
C VAL A 66 9.89 -0.53 3.62
N VAL A 67 9.90 -1.31 4.69
CA VAL A 67 9.63 -0.81 6.05
C VAL A 67 10.63 0.27 6.44
N GLU A 68 11.91 0.05 6.16
CA GLU A 68 12.96 1.02 6.45
C GLU A 68 12.71 2.36 5.75
N LEU A 69 12.40 2.31 4.45
CA LEU A 69 12.18 3.51 3.66
C LEU A 69 10.90 4.23 4.06
N VAL A 70 9.84 3.49 4.35
CA VAL A 70 8.57 4.06 4.81
C VAL A 70 8.77 4.78 6.15
N ARG A 71 9.51 4.18 7.07
CA ARG A 71 9.83 4.81 8.37
C ARG A 71 10.68 6.06 8.20
N ALA A 72 11.62 6.05 7.25
CA ALA A 72 12.44 7.22 6.96
C ALA A 72 11.59 8.40 6.45
N CYS A 73 10.44 8.12 5.85
CA CYS A 73 9.50 9.15 5.39
C CYS A 73 8.58 9.66 6.51
N GLY A 74 8.64 9.08 7.70
CA GLY A 74 7.82 9.45 8.84
C GLY A 74 6.54 8.64 9.00
N PHE A 75 6.42 7.53 8.29
CA PHE A 75 5.26 6.64 8.36
C PHE A 75 5.68 5.25 8.84
N ASP A 76 4.72 4.44 9.21
CA ASP A 76 4.96 3.05 9.54
C ASP A 76 4.14 2.15 8.62
N LEU A 77 4.61 0.93 8.43
CA LEU A 77 3.93 -0.09 7.65
C LEU A 77 3.70 -1.30 8.55
N PRO A 78 2.60 -1.32 9.32
CA PRO A 78 2.32 -2.46 10.17
C PRO A 78 1.96 -3.67 9.32
N LEU A 79 2.76 -4.73 9.45
CA LEU A 79 2.54 -5.97 8.73
C LEU A 79 1.93 -6.99 9.68
N GLU A 80 0.73 -7.43 9.39
CA GLU A 80 -0.03 -8.35 10.21
C GLU A 80 -0.60 -9.47 9.35
N LEU A 81 -0.51 -10.70 9.85
CA LEU A 81 -1.14 -11.82 9.18
C LEU A 81 -2.63 -11.85 9.55
N VAL A 82 -3.46 -11.77 8.53
CA VAL A 82 -4.91 -11.87 8.69
C VAL A 82 -5.41 -13.06 7.88
N PRO A 83 -6.57 -13.66 8.25
CA PRO A 83 -7.14 -14.74 7.46
C PRO A 83 -7.35 -14.31 6.00
N TYR A 84 -6.99 -15.19 5.08
CA TYR A 84 -7.19 -14.93 3.66
C TYR A 84 -8.67 -15.00 3.32
N ASP A 85 -9.17 -13.96 2.66
CA ASP A 85 -10.54 -13.89 2.18
C ASP A 85 -10.49 -13.72 0.66
N PRO A 86 -10.91 -14.76 -0.12
CA PRO A 86 -10.87 -14.66 -1.58
C PRO A 86 -11.81 -13.59 -2.16
N THR A 87 -12.82 -13.15 -1.39
CA THR A 87 -13.72 -12.07 -1.79
C THR A 87 -13.25 -10.70 -1.36
N GLY A 88 -12.05 -10.62 -0.76
CA GLY A 88 -11.51 -9.40 -0.17
C GLY A 88 -11.41 -8.24 -1.16
N ILE A 89 -11.08 -8.53 -2.42
CA ILE A 89 -10.97 -7.51 -3.47
C ILE A 89 -12.32 -6.85 -3.70
N GLU A 90 -13.39 -7.63 -3.85
CA GLU A 90 -14.75 -7.11 -4.02
C GLU A 90 -15.18 -6.27 -2.81
N ARG A 91 -14.82 -6.71 -1.62
CA ARG A 91 -15.12 -5.98 -0.39
C ARG A 91 -14.38 -4.65 -0.32
N LEU A 92 -13.11 -4.63 -0.74
CA LEU A 92 -12.32 -3.40 -0.80
C LEU A 92 -12.90 -2.42 -1.82
N GLU A 93 -13.34 -2.91 -2.98
CA GLU A 93 -14.02 -2.07 -3.98
C GLU A 93 -15.30 -1.47 -3.42
N ARG A 94 -16.13 -2.28 -2.78
CA ARG A 94 -17.37 -1.80 -2.15
C ARG A 94 -17.07 -0.77 -1.07
N ASN A 95 -16.05 -0.98 -0.27
CA ASN A 95 -15.63 -0.03 0.76
C ASN A 95 -15.12 1.28 0.17
N ALA A 96 -14.44 1.23 -0.98
CA ALA A 96 -13.96 2.42 -1.66
C ALA A 96 -15.10 3.31 -2.17
N LEU A 97 -16.27 2.72 -2.44
CA LEU A 97 -17.48 3.44 -2.86
C LEU A 97 -18.27 4.02 -1.68
N LEU A 98 -17.94 3.65 -0.45
CA LEU A 98 -18.63 4.13 0.74
C LEU A 98 -18.09 5.48 1.18
N SER A 99 -18.93 6.26 1.86
CA SER A 99 -18.49 7.49 2.53
C SER A 99 -17.46 7.17 3.63
N PRO A 100 -16.62 8.14 4.03
CA PRO A 100 -15.64 7.90 5.11
C PRO A 100 -16.28 7.40 6.40
N GLU A 101 -17.46 7.91 6.77
CA GLU A 101 -18.19 7.51 7.99
C GLU A 101 -18.59 6.02 7.91
N ARG A 102 -19.09 5.58 6.76
CA ARG A 102 -19.49 4.20 6.57
C ARG A 102 -18.31 3.25 6.58
N ARG A 103 -17.15 3.67 6.07
CA ARG A 103 -15.92 2.88 6.14
C ARG A 103 -15.50 2.66 7.59
N VAL A 104 -15.55 3.71 8.40
CA VAL A 104 -15.22 3.63 9.82
C VAL A 104 -16.19 2.69 10.55
N GLN A 105 -17.49 2.82 10.29
CA GLN A 105 -18.50 1.95 10.91
C GLN A 105 -18.25 0.48 10.57
N ARG A 106 -17.96 0.16 9.32
CA ARG A 106 -17.64 -1.23 8.92
C ARG A 106 -16.39 -1.76 9.59
N PHE A 107 -15.38 -0.93 9.70
CA PHE A 107 -14.15 -1.30 10.40
C PHE A 107 -14.41 -1.64 11.85
N LEU A 108 -15.17 -0.80 12.55
CA LEU A 108 -15.53 -1.01 13.94
C LEU A 108 -16.39 -2.27 14.13
N GLN A 109 -17.33 -2.51 13.22
CA GLN A 109 -18.15 -3.72 13.25
C GLN A 109 -17.32 -4.99 13.07
N ALA A 110 -16.35 -4.97 12.18
CA ALA A 110 -15.45 -6.09 11.96
C ALA A 110 -14.60 -6.38 13.19
N GLN A 111 -14.10 -5.35 13.87
CA GLN A 111 -13.35 -5.50 15.11
C GLN A 111 -14.21 -6.05 16.24
N GLY A 112 -15.46 -5.59 16.34
CA GLY A 112 -16.39 -6.10 17.32
C GLY A 112 -16.67 -7.59 17.17
N LYS A 113 -16.79 -8.08 15.94
CA LYS A 113 -16.96 -9.50 15.65
C LYS A 113 -15.72 -10.31 16.03
N THR A 114 -14.55 -9.81 15.73
CA THR A 114 -13.28 -10.47 16.07
C THR A 114 -13.10 -10.56 17.58
N THR A 115 -13.47 -9.53 18.31
CA THR A 115 -13.37 -9.51 19.77
C THR A 115 -14.32 -10.51 20.43
N ARG A 116 -15.50 -10.76 19.84
CA ARG A 116 -16.48 -11.72 20.37
C ARG A 116 -16.06 -13.17 20.19
N GLU A 117 -15.27 -13.47 19.18
CA GLU A 117 -14.77 -14.83 18.91
C GLU A 117 -13.53 -15.17 19.73
N ALA A 118 -12.90 -14.18 20.30
CA ALA A 118 -11.75 -14.36 21.18
C ALA A 118 -12.18 -14.60 22.62
#